data_c859c7081d78a4e3af090fa4ad0c856d
#
_entry.id   c859c7081d78a4e3af090fa4ad0c856d
#
_cell.length_a   1.000
_cell.length_b   1.000
_cell.length_c   1.000
_cell.angle_alpha   90.00
_cell.angle_beta   90.00
_cell.angle_gamma   90.00
#
_symmetry.space_group_name_H-M   'P 1'
#
loop_
_entity.id
_entity.type
_entity.pdbx_description
1 polymer ?
#
loop_
_entity_poly.entity_id
_entity_poly.type
_entity_poly.pdbx_seq_one_letter_code
_entity_poly.pdbx_strand_id
1 'polypeptide(L)'
;MNAKEFYEKFIAAMREENIATNEQIKKHLDQVGWTYKKIYRECESAFTELVNKGIVDRIIESEDGLIPQHEYLRIDSIGYKHRYTEISEEEAREVGLNRHFWELAIAVEHENSKHDWMDEVIKLLHVRCPLKVVISYNYCDCREEMEI
;
A
#
# COMPACT_ATOMS: atom_id res chain seq x y z
N MET A 1 -13.97 4.37 -2.28
CA MET A 1 -13.18 4.86 -1.11
C MET A 1 -12.56 6.20 -1.42
N ASN A 2 -12.60 7.13 -0.50
CA ASN A 2 -11.91 8.42 -0.56
C ASN A 2 -10.68 8.45 0.38
N ALA A 3 -9.90 9.53 0.33
CA ALA A 3 -8.67 9.64 1.11
C ALA A 3 -8.89 9.55 2.64
N LYS A 4 -9.98 10.12 3.15
CA LYS A 4 -10.31 10.06 4.58
C LYS A 4 -10.67 8.64 5.00
N GLU A 5 -11.48 7.94 4.22
CA GLU A 5 -11.86 6.55 4.49
C GLU A 5 -10.65 5.62 4.46
N PHE A 6 -9.74 5.81 3.50
CA PHE A 6 -8.48 5.06 3.45
C PHE A 6 -7.65 5.31 4.71
N TYR A 7 -7.47 6.57 5.08
CA TYR A 7 -6.70 6.93 6.27
C TYR A 7 -7.29 6.33 7.55
N GLU A 8 -8.60 6.41 7.74
CA GLU A 8 -9.28 5.85 8.91
C GLU A 8 -9.12 4.34 8.99
N LYS A 9 -9.30 3.63 7.86
CA LYS A 9 -9.08 2.18 7.77
C LYS A 9 -7.62 1.83 8.03
N PHE A 10 -6.69 2.60 7.48
CA PHE A 10 -5.25 2.37 7.66
C PHE A 10 -4.84 2.51 9.12
N ILE A 11 -5.24 3.60 9.79
CA ILE A 11 -4.92 3.81 11.21
C ILE A 11 -5.59 2.76 12.11
N ALA A 12 -6.83 2.37 11.82
CA ALA A 12 -7.51 1.31 12.56
C ALA A 12 -6.76 -0.03 12.39
N ALA A 13 -6.41 -0.40 11.17
CA ALA A 13 -5.66 -1.62 10.89
C ALA A 13 -4.27 -1.61 11.54
N MET A 14 -3.55 -0.49 11.46
CA MET A 14 -2.24 -0.34 12.14
C MET A 14 -2.35 -0.53 13.66
N ARG A 15 -3.45 -0.10 14.28
CA ARG A 15 -3.68 -0.29 15.72
C ARG A 15 -4.03 -1.73 16.08
N GLU A 16 -4.89 -2.37 15.29
CA GLU A 16 -5.30 -3.75 15.49
C GLU A 16 -4.14 -4.72 15.21
N GLU A 17 -3.45 -4.54 14.09
CA GLU A 17 -2.32 -5.35 13.68
C GLU A 17 -1.08 -5.09 14.54
N ASN A 18 -1.04 -4.00 15.31
CA ASN A 18 0.06 -3.73 16.21
C ASN A 18 0.29 -4.87 17.22
N ILE A 19 -0.70 -5.69 17.49
CA ILE A 19 -0.57 -6.91 18.29
C ILE A 19 -0.16 -8.10 17.41
N ALA A 20 -0.85 -8.38 16.31
CA ALA A 20 -0.58 -9.54 15.45
C ALA A 20 0.68 -9.34 14.58
N THR A 21 0.88 -8.15 14.04
CA THR A 21 2.09 -7.78 13.30
C THR A 21 3.30 -7.74 14.23
N ASN A 22 3.15 -7.31 15.48
CA ASN A 22 4.21 -7.40 16.48
C ASN A 22 4.53 -8.84 16.85
N GLU A 23 3.57 -9.75 16.90
CA GLU A 23 3.87 -11.17 17.12
C GLU A 23 4.55 -11.82 15.91
N GLN A 24 4.11 -11.52 14.69
CA GLN A 24 4.77 -11.99 13.48
C GLN A 24 6.16 -11.37 13.30
N ILE A 25 6.29 -10.07 13.51
CA ILE A 25 7.57 -9.37 13.52
C ILE A 25 8.45 -9.90 14.63
N LYS A 26 7.94 -10.08 15.84
CA LYS A 26 8.67 -10.64 16.97
C LYS A 26 9.15 -12.06 16.68
N LYS A 27 8.30 -12.91 16.11
CA LYS A 27 8.67 -14.26 15.70
C LYS A 27 9.76 -14.26 14.62
N HIS A 28 9.69 -13.34 13.67
CA HIS A 28 10.73 -13.16 12.65
C HIS A 28 12.02 -12.60 13.28
N LEU A 29 11.89 -11.63 14.19
CA LEU A 29 13.01 -11.06 14.96
C LEU A 29 13.72 -12.09 15.80
N ASP A 30 12.97 -12.93 16.49
CA ASP A 30 13.52 -14.00 17.32
C ASP A 30 14.29 -15.02 16.46
N GLN A 31 13.83 -15.28 15.23
CA GLN A 31 14.50 -16.17 14.27
C GLN A 31 15.83 -15.60 13.74
N VAL A 32 15.90 -14.28 13.54
CA VAL A 32 17.10 -13.62 12.97
C VAL A 32 17.94 -12.87 14.01
N GLY A 33 17.53 -12.91 15.28
CA GLY A 33 18.24 -12.24 16.37
C GLY A 33 18.25 -10.72 16.27
N TRP A 34 17.24 -10.14 15.67
CA TRP A 34 17.16 -8.69 15.44
C TRP A 34 16.17 -8.01 16.40
N THR A 35 16.47 -6.78 16.77
CA THR A 35 15.53 -5.93 17.50
C THR A 35 14.62 -5.18 16.56
N TYR A 36 13.41 -4.84 16.97
CA TYR A 36 12.44 -4.04 16.21
C TYR A 36 13.07 -2.75 15.63
N LYS A 37 13.92 -2.09 16.42
CA LYS A 37 14.62 -0.88 15.99
C LYS A 37 15.61 -1.14 14.85
N LYS A 38 16.17 -2.34 14.77
CA LYS A 38 17.11 -2.75 13.75
C LYS A 38 16.38 -3.11 12.45
N ILE A 39 15.22 -3.78 12.52
CA ILE A 39 14.39 -4.05 11.36
C ILE A 39 13.92 -2.74 10.71
N TYR A 40 13.43 -1.81 11.51
CA TYR A 40 12.96 -0.53 11.01
C TYR A 40 14.05 0.29 10.30
N ARG A 41 15.31 0.15 10.71
CA ARG A 41 16.43 0.88 10.11
C ARG A 41 17.19 0.14 9.01
N GLU A 42 17.25 -1.18 9.09
CA GLU A 42 18.13 -1.99 8.22
C GLU A 42 17.38 -2.98 7.32
N CYS A 43 16.07 -3.21 7.55
CA CYS A 43 15.20 -4.05 6.72
C CYS A 43 13.92 -3.31 6.35
N GLU A 44 14.08 -2.13 5.79
CA GLU A 44 12.99 -1.29 5.30
C GLU A 44 12.03 -2.06 4.39
N SER A 45 12.58 -2.88 3.49
CA SER A 45 11.79 -3.69 2.56
C SER A 45 10.87 -4.69 3.25
N ALA A 46 11.31 -5.33 4.34
CA ALA A 46 10.48 -6.31 5.04
C ALA A 46 9.31 -5.65 5.76
N PHE A 47 9.52 -4.49 6.37
CA PHE A 47 8.45 -3.74 7.02
C PHE A 47 7.45 -3.18 5.99
N THR A 48 7.96 -2.60 4.91
CA THR A 48 7.14 -2.10 3.79
C THR A 48 6.29 -3.23 3.21
N GLU A 49 6.87 -4.40 2.99
CA GLU A 49 6.16 -5.57 2.48
C GLU A 49 5.05 -6.04 3.45
N LEU A 50 5.32 -6.07 4.75
CA LEU A 50 4.32 -6.42 5.77
C LEU A 50 3.16 -5.43 5.80
N VAL A 51 3.44 -4.13 5.72
CA VAL A 51 2.39 -3.09 5.68
C VAL A 51 1.61 -3.19 4.38
N ASN A 52 2.27 -3.30 3.25
CA ASN A 52 1.62 -3.36 1.95
C ASN A 52 0.75 -4.62 1.82
N LYS A 53 1.29 -5.80 2.10
CA LYS A 53 0.54 -7.08 1.99
C LYS A 53 -0.41 -7.34 3.14
N GLY A 54 -0.07 -6.91 4.35
CA GLY A 54 -0.89 -7.16 5.54
C GLY A 54 -2.00 -6.13 5.76
N ILE A 55 -1.76 -4.87 5.45
CA ILE A 55 -2.69 -3.76 5.76
C ILE A 55 -3.29 -3.18 4.50
N VAL A 56 -2.46 -2.73 3.55
CA VAL A 56 -2.94 -2.06 2.34
C VAL A 56 -3.80 -3.00 1.50
N ASP A 57 -3.39 -4.26 1.31
CA ASP A 57 -4.18 -5.26 0.58
C ASP A 57 -5.56 -5.46 1.19
N ARG A 58 -5.65 -5.61 2.51
CA ARG A 58 -6.94 -5.78 3.19
C ARG A 58 -7.86 -4.56 3.06
N ILE A 59 -7.27 -3.36 3.02
CA ILE A 59 -8.04 -2.14 2.77
C ILE A 59 -8.58 -2.14 1.34
N ILE A 60 -7.75 -2.52 0.37
CA ILE A 60 -8.15 -2.63 -1.04
C ILE A 60 -9.25 -3.70 -1.19
N GLU A 61 -9.05 -4.89 -0.64
CA GLU A 61 -10.00 -6.01 -0.68
C GLU A 61 -11.32 -5.70 0.04
N SER A 62 -11.32 -4.75 0.99
CA SER A 62 -12.55 -4.29 1.65
C SER A 62 -13.48 -3.48 0.74
N GLU A 63 -12.99 -3.03 -0.41
CA GLU A 63 -13.77 -2.33 -1.43
C GLU A 63 -14.28 -3.34 -2.48
N ASP A 64 -15.56 -3.29 -2.77
CA ASP A 64 -16.20 -4.24 -3.67
C ASP A 64 -15.57 -4.26 -5.07
N GLY A 65 -15.17 -5.45 -5.49
CA GLY A 65 -14.59 -5.72 -6.81
C GLY A 65 -13.16 -5.22 -7.02
N LEU A 66 -12.48 -4.69 -6.00
CA LEU A 66 -11.07 -4.33 -6.12
C LEU A 66 -10.15 -5.53 -5.85
N ILE A 67 -9.12 -5.64 -6.66
CA ILE A 67 -8.09 -6.67 -6.58
C ILE A 67 -6.76 -5.98 -6.27
N PRO A 68 -6.04 -6.39 -5.21
CA PRO A 68 -4.72 -5.86 -4.91
C PRO A 68 -3.66 -6.45 -5.85
N GLN A 69 -2.69 -5.64 -6.23
CA GLN A 69 -1.51 -6.05 -6.98
C GLN A 69 -0.30 -5.22 -6.54
N HIS A 70 0.89 -5.81 -6.57
CA HIS A 70 2.14 -5.16 -6.19
C HIS A 70 3.05 -4.93 -7.38
N GLU A 71 3.95 -3.96 -7.24
CA GLU A 71 5.01 -3.65 -8.20
C GLU A 71 4.49 -3.38 -9.64
N TYR A 72 3.29 -2.83 -9.75
CA TYR A 72 2.71 -2.50 -11.05
C TYR A 72 3.21 -1.14 -11.54
N LEU A 73 3.95 -1.13 -12.66
CA LEU A 73 4.59 0.08 -13.20
C LEU A 73 5.47 0.82 -12.15
N ARG A 74 6.13 0.06 -11.29
CA ARG A 74 6.92 0.56 -10.16
C ARG A 74 6.11 1.25 -9.07
N ILE A 75 4.81 1.01 -9.00
CA ILE A 75 3.95 1.42 -7.89
C ILE A 75 3.89 0.26 -6.91
N ASP A 76 4.16 0.52 -5.64
CA ASP A 76 4.29 -0.50 -4.61
C ASP A 76 3.03 -1.34 -4.46
N SER A 77 1.86 -0.69 -4.40
CA SER A 77 0.56 -1.36 -4.32
C SER A 77 -0.49 -0.62 -5.12
N ILE A 78 -1.31 -1.39 -5.83
CA ILE A 78 -2.48 -0.86 -6.53
C ILE A 78 -3.72 -1.66 -6.17
N GLY A 79 -4.88 -0.99 -6.20
CA GLY A 79 -6.20 -1.63 -6.26
C GLY A 79 -6.80 -1.38 -7.63
N TYR A 80 -7.15 -2.45 -8.34
CA TYR A 80 -7.73 -2.37 -9.67
C TYR A 80 -8.96 -3.26 -9.80
N LYS A 81 -9.74 -3.01 -10.84
CA LYS A 81 -10.82 -3.88 -11.30
C LYS A 81 -10.70 -4.09 -12.81
N HIS A 82 -11.31 -5.15 -13.31
CA HIS A 82 -11.46 -5.36 -14.74
C HIS A 82 -12.57 -4.47 -15.27
N ARG A 83 -12.28 -3.74 -16.36
CA ARG A 83 -13.15 -2.65 -16.82
C ARG A 83 -14.39 -3.11 -17.59
N TYR A 84 -14.31 -4.23 -18.29
CA TYR A 84 -15.33 -4.63 -19.25
C TYR A 84 -15.88 -6.04 -18.99
N THR A 85 -16.07 -6.37 -17.70
CA THR A 85 -16.51 -7.71 -17.30
C THR A 85 -17.96 -8.03 -17.65
N GLU A 86 -18.80 -7.00 -17.84
CA GLU A 86 -20.20 -7.12 -18.27
C GLU A 86 -20.37 -7.43 -19.77
N ILE A 87 -19.34 -7.24 -20.59
CA ILE A 87 -19.35 -7.56 -22.01
C ILE A 87 -18.93 -9.02 -22.19
N SER A 88 -19.61 -9.77 -23.04
CA SER A 88 -19.22 -11.13 -23.37
C SER A 88 -17.87 -11.19 -24.08
N GLU A 89 -17.19 -12.34 -24.05
CA GLU A 89 -15.91 -12.51 -24.77
C GLU A 89 -16.06 -12.36 -26.27
N GLU A 90 -17.21 -12.79 -26.80
CA GLU A 90 -17.53 -12.72 -28.22
C GLU A 90 -17.69 -11.27 -28.68
N GLU A 91 -18.51 -10.49 -27.97
CA GLU A 91 -18.68 -9.06 -28.24
C GLU A 91 -17.37 -8.27 -28.09
N ALA A 92 -16.59 -8.57 -27.05
CA ALA A 92 -15.29 -7.93 -26.86
C ALA A 92 -14.33 -8.22 -28.01
N ARG A 93 -14.32 -9.47 -28.52
CA ARG A 93 -13.49 -9.87 -29.65
C ARG A 93 -13.89 -9.19 -30.95
N GLU A 94 -15.19 -9.05 -31.21
CA GLU A 94 -15.73 -8.37 -32.40
C GLU A 94 -15.27 -6.91 -32.50
N VAL A 95 -15.20 -6.22 -31.37
CA VAL A 95 -14.77 -4.82 -31.31
C VAL A 95 -13.31 -4.61 -30.98
N GLY A 96 -12.53 -5.69 -30.84
CA GLY A 96 -11.12 -5.62 -30.51
C GLY A 96 -10.81 -5.12 -29.10
N LEU A 97 -11.73 -5.34 -28.14
CA LEU A 97 -11.64 -4.87 -26.76
C LEU A 97 -11.04 -5.95 -25.85
N ASN A 98 -10.14 -5.54 -24.96
CA ASN A 98 -9.66 -6.42 -23.90
C ASN A 98 -10.56 -6.30 -22.65
N ARG A 99 -11.35 -7.33 -22.36
CA ARG A 99 -12.24 -7.39 -21.19
C ARG A 99 -11.47 -7.28 -19.85
N HIS A 100 -10.24 -7.75 -19.82
CA HIS A 100 -9.41 -7.75 -18.63
C HIS A 100 -8.54 -6.50 -18.52
N PHE A 101 -8.90 -5.44 -19.23
CA PHE A 101 -8.22 -4.16 -19.09
C PHE A 101 -8.37 -3.64 -17.65
N TRP A 102 -7.27 -3.28 -17.02
CA TRP A 102 -7.27 -2.83 -15.64
C TRP A 102 -7.68 -1.36 -15.53
N GLU A 103 -8.62 -1.11 -14.64
CA GLU A 103 -8.98 0.23 -14.20
C GLU A 103 -8.46 0.43 -12.79
N LEU A 104 -7.47 1.32 -12.64
CA LEU A 104 -6.88 1.61 -11.34
C LEU A 104 -7.85 2.46 -10.52
N ALA A 105 -8.13 2.03 -9.30
CA ALA A 105 -8.95 2.75 -8.34
C ALA A 105 -8.12 3.36 -7.21
N ILE A 106 -7.04 2.68 -6.82
CA ILE A 106 -6.14 3.08 -5.74
C ILE A 106 -4.71 2.85 -6.21
N ALA A 107 -3.82 3.81 -5.95
CA ALA A 107 -2.38 3.68 -6.13
C ALA A 107 -1.68 4.12 -4.83
N VAL A 108 -0.83 3.27 -4.29
CA VAL A 108 -0.15 3.48 -3.02
C VAL A 108 1.35 3.33 -3.20
N GLU A 109 2.09 4.32 -2.77
CA GLU A 109 3.53 4.30 -2.61
C GLU A 109 3.88 4.31 -1.14
N HIS A 110 4.85 3.50 -0.77
CA HIS A 110 5.27 3.35 0.61
C HIS A 110 6.77 3.63 0.73
N GLU A 111 7.10 4.88 0.99
CA GLU A 111 8.48 5.35 1.02
C GLU A 111 9.05 5.35 2.45
N ASN A 112 10.11 4.60 2.62
CA ASN A 112 10.85 4.51 3.88
C ASN A 112 12.03 5.49 3.98
N SER A 113 12.42 6.12 2.87
CA SER A 113 13.49 7.10 2.87
C SER A 113 13.00 8.45 3.40
N LYS A 114 13.83 9.07 4.21
CA LYS A 114 13.54 10.41 4.75
C LYS A 114 13.42 11.49 3.66
N HIS A 115 14.08 11.28 2.52
CA HIS A 115 14.29 12.34 1.53
C HIS A 115 13.53 12.13 0.22
N ASP A 116 13.10 10.89 -0.06
CA ASP A 116 12.63 10.51 -1.39
C ASP A 116 11.10 10.46 -1.55
N TRP A 117 10.34 10.69 -0.47
CA TRP A 117 8.87 10.65 -0.50
C TRP A 117 8.26 11.63 -1.51
N MET A 118 8.96 12.73 -1.83
CA MET A 118 8.49 13.71 -2.82
C MET A 118 8.51 13.11 -4.24
N ASP A 119 9.49 12.28 -4.56
CA ASP A 119 9.59 11.61 -5.86
C ASP A 119 8.41 10.65 -6.04
N GLU A 120 7.96 10.00 -4.96
CA GLU A 120 6.77 9.14 -4.97
C GLU A 120 5.48 9.94 -5.19
N VAL A 121 5.37 11.14 -4.61
CA VAL A 121 4.26 12.07 -4.92
C VAL A 121 4.27 12.45 -6.39
N ILE A 122 5.43 12.84 -6.93
CA ILE A 122 5.57 13.22 -8.34
C ILE A 122 5.21 12.04 -9.26
N LYS A 123 5.69 10.84 -8.96
CA LYS A 123 5.36 9.62 -9.70
C LYS A 123 3.85 9.40 -9.76
N LEU A 124 3.16 9.48 -8.63
CA LEU A 124 1.72 9.30 -8.57
C LEU A 124 0.92 10.40 -9.31
N LEU A 125 1.47 11.61 -9.47
CA LEU A 125 0.81 12.66 -10.25
C LEU A 125 0.62 12.26 -11.73
N HIS A 126 1.49 11.43 -12.26
CA HIS A 126 1.42 10.94 -13.65
C HIS A 126 0.50 9.72 -13.81
N VAL A 127 -0.01 9.16 -12.73
CA VAL A 127 -0.88 7.98 -12.76
C VAL A 127 -2.34 8.43 -12.83
N ARG A 128 -3.10 7.90 -13.78
CA ARG A 128 -4.54 8.12 -13.84
C ARG A 128 -5.25 7.19 -12.85
N CYS A 129 -5.47 7.67 -11.64
CA CYS A 129 -6.09 6.93 -10.56
C CYS A 129 -6.90 7.88 -9.65
N PRO A 130 -8.12 7.52 -9.24
CA PRO A 130 -8.97 8.35 -8.38
C PRO A 130 -8.38 8.59 -6.99
N LEU A 131 -7.77 7.58 -6.38
CA LEU A 131 -7.16 7.67 -5.07
C LEU A 131 -5.66 7.38 -5.15
N LYS A 132 -4.87 8.32 -4.68
CA LYS A 132 -3.41 8.23 -4.63
C LYS A 132 -2.97 8.44 -3.19
N VAL A 133 -2.14 7.54 -2.70
CA VAL A 133 -1.67 7.53 -1.31
C VAL A 133 -0.15 7.43 -1.30
N VAL A 134 0.49 8.26 -0.50
CA VAL A 134 1.90 8.09 -0.14
C VAL A 134 1.97 7.84 1.36
N ILE A 135 2.56 6.71 1.74
CA ILE A 135 2.87 6.37 3.12
C ILE A 135 4.33 6.72 3.34
N SER A 136 4.58 7.63 4.25
CA SER A 136 5.94 8.00 4.64
C SER A 136 6.03 8.16 6.15
N TYR A 137 7.24 8.09 6.69
CA TYR A 137 7.48 8.14 8.12
C TYR A 137 8.21 9.42 8.49
N ASN A 138 7.79 10.00 9.60
CA ASN A 138 8.52 11.11 10.20
C ASN A 138 9.72 10.55 10.97
N TYR A 139 10.91 10.68 10.38
CA TYR A 139 12.17 10.28 11.00
C TYR A 139 12.77 11.35 11.93
N CYS A 140 11.98 12.32 12.39
CA CYS A 140 12.47 13.22 13.42
C CYS A 140 12.77 12.44 14.69
N ASP A 141 14.04 12.44 15.11
CA ASP A 141 14.46 11.98 16.44
C ASP A 141 13.94 12.92 17.57
N CYS A 142 12.99 13.77 17.26
CA CYS A 142 12.41 14.79 18.12
C CYS A 142 11.46 14.19 19.16
N ARG A 143 11.97 13.24 19.99
CA ARG A 143 11.33 13.00 21.28
C ARG A 143 11.42 14.20 22.21
N GLU A 144 12.36 15.12 21.93
CA GLU A 144 12.57 16.32 22.75
C GLU A 144 11.66 17.51 22.39
N GLU A 145 11.01 17.52 21.23
CA GLU A 145 10.13 18.63 20.81
C GLU A 145 8.62 18.36 20.97
N MET A 146 8.23 17.17 21.46
CA MET A 146 6.82 16.85 21.72
C MET A 146 6.41 17.00 23.20
N GLU A 147 7.23 17.59 24.03
CA GLU A 147 6.92 17.96 25.41
C GLU A 147 6.67 19.47 25.59
N ILE A 148 6.01 20.13 24.62
CA ILE A 148 5.48 21.48 24.83
C ILE A 148 3.98 21.45 24.68
#